data_d249bc11daf963dc00b01de783d20508
#
_entry.id   d249bc11daf963dc00b01de783d20508
#
_cell.length_a   1.000
_cell.length_b   1.000
_cell.length_c   1.000
_cell.angle_alpha   90.00
_cell.angle_beta   90.00
_cell.angle_gamma   90.00
#
_symmetry.space_group_name_H-M   'P 1'
#
loop_
_entity.id
_entity.type
_entity.pdbx_description
1 polymer ?
#
loop_
_entity_poly.entity_id
_entity_poly.type
_entity_poly.pdbx_seq_one_letter_code
_entity_poly.pdbx_strand_id
1 'polypeptide(L)'
;MTAMETKHLLDLETITAGTHTNGEASNAGGTTAAAATINSDTTHNNRPTSIIMQEIKALLHIALPTLVIQVGFVAPPFLAASYVGRYFGHVYLAGYQLAYLTINLFTLSLLTGLFSAADTLAPQAYGTGNYQAVGVVALRSLVGSLALILPAGCLLSVYMTDVLTALGEDPLAASYATQWYRTFLVALPFYGLYMALWKFLSVSVE
;
A
#
# COMPACT_ATOMS: atom_id res chain seq x y z
N MET A 1 13.25 11.44 43.94
CA MET A 1 12.41 10.25 44.15
C MET A 1 11.16 10.74 44.80
N THR A 2 10.14 10.95 44.00
CA THR A 2 8.90 11.67 44.40
C THR A 2 7.85 10.68 44.88
N ALA A 3 7.05 11.12 45.83
CA ALA A 3 5.98 10.35 46.51
C ALA A 3 4.99 9.62 45.58
N MET A 4 5.04 9.88 44.29
CA MET A 4 4.23 9.26 43.25
C MET A 4 4.75 7.89 42.78
N GLU A 5 6.07 7.68 42.84
CA GLU A 5 6.70 6.41 42.52
C GLU A 5 6.52 5.32 43.58
N THR A 6 6.49 5.77 44.87
CA THR A 6 6.26 4.87 46.00
C THR A 6 4.83 4.35 46.02
N LYS A 7 3.86 5.12 45.54
CA LYS A 7 2.46 4.70 45.48
C LYS A 7 2.22 3.66 44.36
N HIS A 8 2.91 3.77 43.26
CA HIS A 8 2.81 2.81 42.15
C HIS A 8 3.43 1.43 42.48
N LEU A 9 4.47 1.41 43.34
CA LEU A 9 5.09 0.16 43.80
C LEU A 9 4.25 -0.55 44.86
N LEU A 10 3.53 0.20 45.73
CA LEU A 10 2.63 -0.36 46.72
C LEU A 10 1.37 -0.97 46.09
N ASP A 11 0.86 -0.40 45.00
CA ASP A 11 -0.29 -0.95 44.26
C ASP A 11 0.08 -2.24 43.50
N LEU A 12 1.33 -2.41 43.06
CA LEU A 12 1.82 -3.64 42.43
C LEU A 12 2.04 -4.79 43.43
N GLU A 13 2.46 -4.50 44.66
CA GLU A 13 2.59 -5.52 45.70
C GLU A 13 1.25 -6.06 46.20
N THR A 14 0.21 -5.22 46.24
CA THR A 14 -1.14 -5.65 46.64
C THR A 14 -1.83 -6.53 45.62
N ILE A 15 -1.48 -6.40 44.34
CA ILE A 15 -2.02 -7.26 43.24
C ILE A 15 -1.36 -8.65 43.27
N THR A 16 -0.09 -8.75 43.62
CA THR A 16 0.64 -10.03 43.68
C THR A 16 0.35 -10.82 44.95
N ALA A 17 -0.08 -10.19 46.07
CA ALA A 17 -0.41 -10.88 47.32
C ALA A 17 -1.83 -11.48 47.36
N GLY A 18 -2.69 -11.13 46.38
CA GLY A 18 -4.09 -11.62 46.32
C GLY A 18 -4.32 -12.94 45.64
N THR A 19 -3.29 -13.55 45.03
CA THR A 19 -3.43 -14.77 44.21
C THR A 19 -2.95 -16.08 44.86
N HIS A 20 -2.61 -16.07 46.18
CA HIS A 20 -2.05 -17.26 46.83
C HIS A 20 -2.80 -17.72 48.07
N THR A 21 -4.10 -17.68 48.09
CA THR A 21 -4.85 -18.47 49.10
C THR A 21 -6.25 -18.80 48.56
N ASN A 22 -6.38 -19.94 47.94
CA ASN A 22 -7.56 -20.83 48.04
C ASN A 22 -7.37 -22.00 47.07
N GLY A 23 -6.95 -23.11 47.58
CA GLY A 23 -6.93 -24.34 46.83
C GLY A 23 -6.40 -25.48 47.68
N GLU A 24 -7.23 -26.08 48.54
CA GLU A 24 -7.11 -27.49 48.90
C GLU A 24 -8.40 -27.90 49.64
N ALA A 25 -9.20 -28.67 48.92
CA ALA A 25 -9.94 -29.79 49.54
C ALA A 25 -10.67 -30.58 48.45
N SER A 26 -10.13 -31.80 48.21
CA SER A 26 -10.91 -33.07 48.16
C SER A 26 -12.10 -33.17 47.16
N ASN A 27 -12.10 -34.00 46.17
CA ASN A 27 -12.36 -35.43 46.28
C ASN A 27 -12.43 -36.14 44.92
N ALA A 28 -12.09 -37.39 44.95
CA ALA A 28 -12.04 -38.37 43.87
C ALA A 28 -13.37 -38.62 43.16
N GLY A 29 -13.30 -39.03 41.91
CA GLY A 29 -14.29 -39.94 41.34
C GLY A 29 -15.05 -39.32 40.16
N GLY A 30 -14.83 -39.83 38.99
CA GLY A 30 -15.76 -39.64 37.89
C GLY A 30 -15.11 -39.34 36.53
N THR A 31 -14.56 -40.40 35.95
CA THR A 31 -14.34 -40.48 34.50
C THR A 31 -15.68 -40.24 33.79
N THR A 32 -15.92 -39.06 33.32
CA THR A 32 -16.86 -38.82 32.22
C THR A 32 -16.31 -37.71 31.36
N ALA A 33 -15.97 -38.09 30.14
CA ALA A 33 -15.64 -37.16 29.08
C ALA A 33 -16.70 -36.06 28.99
N ALA A 34 -16.42 -34.91 29.57
CA ALA A 34 -17.08 -33.69 29.17
C ALA A 34 -16.56 -33.37 27.79
N ALA A 35 -17.18 -33.95 26.80
CA ALA A 35 -17.20 -33.42 25.45
C ALA A 35 -17.57 -31.95 25.60
N ALA A 36 -16.58 -31.07 25.39
CA ALA A 36 -16.84 -29.69 25.15
C ALA A 36 -17.84 -29.66 23.98
N THR A 37 -19.08 -29.49 24.31
CA THR A 37 -20.13 -29.15 23.37
C THR A 37 -19.66 -27.83 22.76
N ILE A 38 -18.93 -27.96 21.65
CA ILE A 38 -18.81 -26.88 20.70
C ILE A 38 -20.25 -26.64 20.27
N ASN A 39 -20.91 -25.70 20.95
CA ASN A 39 -22.08 -25.08 20.41
C ASN A 39 -21.61 -24.40 19.13
N SER A 40 -21.55 -25.19 18.09
CA SER A 40 -21.70 -24.74 16.73
C SER A 40 -23.12 -24.20 16.62
N ASP A 41 -23.37 -23.06 17.26
CA ASP A 41 -24.46 -22.20 16.88
C ASP A 41 -24.21 -21.83 15.41
N THR A 42 -24.65 -22.74 14.58
CA THR A 42 -25.02 -22.49 13.18
C THR A 42 -26.17 -21.49 13.15
N THR A 43 -25.95 -20.30 13.67
CA THR A 43 -26.71 -19.09 13.31
C THR A 43 -26.12 -18.46 12.06
N HIS A 44 -25.67 -19.32 11.17
CA HIS A 44 -25.41 -18.95 9.80
C HIS A 44 -26.73 -19.15 9.06
N ASN A 45 -27.58 -18.16 8.98
CA ASN A 45 -28.43 -17.92 7.83
C ASN A 45 -29.71 -17.11 8.07
N ASN A 46 -29.73 -16.15 8.97
CA ASN A 46 -30.80 -15.15 8.91
C ASN A 46 -30.20 -13.79 9.33
N ARG A 47 -29.17 -13.32 8.62
CA ARG A 47 -28.90 -11.88 8.62
C ARG A 47 -30.08 -11.25 7.89
N PRO A 48 -30.91 -10.44 8.56
CA PRO A 48 -32.04 -9.85 7.89
C PRO A 48 -31.52 -9.07 6.69
N THR A 49 -32.17 -9.23 5.57
CA THR A 49 -31.85 -8.56 4.27
C THR A 49 -31.62 -7.05 4.45
N SER A 50 -32.18 -6.47 5.48
CA SER A 50 -31.97 -5.07 5.89
C SER A 50 -30.53 -4.76 6.31
N ILE A 51 -29.85 -5.66 7.00
CA ILE A 51 -28.44 -5.45 7.44
C ILE A 51 -27.53 -5.56 6.20
N ILE A 52 -27.75 -6.54 5.35
CA ILE A 52 -26.97 -6.69 4.10
C ILE A 52 -27.16 -5.46 3.20
N MET A 53 -28.39 -4.93 3.10
CA MET A 53 -28.67 -3.75 2.31
C MET A 53 -28.01 -2.48 2.90
N GLN A 54 -27.92 -2.36 4.22
CA GLN A 54 -27.21 -1.27 4.89
C GLN A 54 -25.69 -1.37 4.67
N GLU A 55 -25.12 -2.57 4.76
CA GLU A 55 -23.70 -2.81 4.48
C GLU A 55 -23.36 -2.49 3.02
N ILE A 56 -24.19 -2.94 2.05
CA ILE A 56 -24.02 -2.63 0.63
C ILE A 56 -24.10 -1.13 0.39
N LYS A 57 -25.03 -0.42 1.01
CA LYS A 57 -25.17 1.03 0.86
C LYS A 57 -23.97 1.77 1.43
N ALA A 58 -23.45 1.34 2.58
CA ALA A 58 -22.23 1.91 3.19
C ALA A 58 -21.01 1.66 2.30
N LEU A 59 -20.85 0.44 1.78
CA LEU A 59 -19.79 0.08 0.84
C LEU A 59 -19.88 0.91 -0.45
N LEU A 60 -21.05 1.05 -1.03
CA LEU A 60 -21.27 1.85 -2.24
C LEU A 60 -20.93 3.34 -2.01
N HIS A 61 -21.27 3.87 -0.85
CA HIS A 61 -20.97 5.26 -0.51
C HIS A 61 -19.47 5.56 -0.47
N ILE A 62 -18.65 4.57 -0.05
CA ILE A 62 -17.19 4.69 -0.04
C ILE A 62 -16.60 4.31 -1.40
N ALA A 63 -17.14 3.28 -2.05
CA ALA A 63 -16.62 2.78 -3.32
C ALA A 63 -16.84 3.76 -4.48
N LEU A 64 -17.96 4.49 -4.50
CA LEU A 64 -18.32 5.36 -5.61
C LEU A 64 -17.33 6.52 -5.80
N PRO A 65 -16.96 7.31 -4.77
CA PRO A 65 -15.94 8.34 -4.91
C PRO A 65 -14.56 7.74 -5.23
N THR A 66 -14.22 6.59 -4.68
CA THR A 66 -12.96 5.90 -4.98
C THR A 66 -12.89 5.45 -6.45
N LEU A 67 -14.00 4.95 -7.02
CA LEU A 67 -14.09 4.61 -8.43
C LEU A 67 -13.88 5.84 -9.34
N VAL A 68 -14.47 6.99 -9.00
CA VAL A 68 -14.28 8.23 -9.78
C VAL A 68 -12.81 8.66 -9.80
N ILE A 69 -12.14 8.59 -8.65
CA ILE A 69 -10.71 8.87 -8.54
C ILE A 69 -9.92 7.89 -9.41
N GLN A 70 -10.22 6.59 -9.34
CA GLN A 70 -9.52 5.55 -10.09
C GLN A 70 -9.69 5.72 -11.60
N VAL A 71 -10.90 6.06 -12.07
CA VAL A 71 -11.14 6.39 -13.47
C VAL A 71 -10.31 7.60 -13.89
N GLY A 72 -10.20 8.63 -13.03
CA GLY A 72 -9.37 9.82 -13.27
C GLY A 72 -7.88 9.46 -13.44
N PHE A 73 -7.38 8.44 -12.76
CA PHE A 73 -6.00 7.95 -12.92
C PHE A 73 -5.79 7.13 -14.19
N VAL A 74 -6.77 6.32 -14.56
CA VAL A 74 -6.66 5.38 -15.69
C VAL A 74 -6.97 6.07 -17.01
N ALA A 75 -7.87 7.05 -17.05
CA ALA A 75 -8.31 7.72 -18.28
C ALA A 75 -7.18 8.46 -19.05
N PRO A 76 -6.26 9.23 -18.42
CA PRO A 76 -5.26 10.01 -19.14
C PRO A 76 -4.34 9.17 -20.06
N PRO A 77 -3.79 8.01 -19.68
CA PRO A 77 -3.01 7.19 -20.59
C PRO A 77 -3.78 6.70 -21.82
N PHE A 78 -5.05 6.36 -21.66
CA PHE A 78 -5.90 5.94 -22.79
C PHE A 78 -6.23 7.10 -23.73
N LEU A 79 -6.49 8.28 -23.19
CA LEU A 79 -6.71 9.49 -23.98
C LEU A 79 -5.45 9.86 -24.75
N ALA A 80 -4.27 9.80 -24.11
CA ALA A 80 -2.99 10.05 -24.74
C ALA A 80 -2.72 9.04 -25.87
N ALA A 81 -2.95 7.75 -25.65
CA ALA A 81 -2.81 6.72 -26.66
C ALA A 81 -3.73 6.98 -27.87
N SER A 82 -4.99 7.30 -27.60
CA SER A 82 -5.96 7.62 -28.68
C SER A 82 -5.54 8.84 -29.49
N TYR A 83 -5.05 9.88 -28.82
CA TYR A 83 -4.57 11.10 -29.47
C TYR A 83 -3.32 10.79 -30.33
N VAL A 84 -2.33 10.11 -29.77
CA VAL A 84 -1.10 9.75 -30.48
C VAL A 84 -1.41 8.89 -31.70
N GLY A 85 -2.26 7.87 -31.55
CA GLY A 85 -2.64 6.99 -32.67
C GLY A 85 -3.37 7.69 -33.80
N ARG A 86 -4.22 8.70 -33.45
CA ARG A 86 -5.04 9.42 -34.42
C ARG A 86 -4.25 10.47 -35.21
N TYR A 87 -3.31 11.17 -34.57
CA TYR A 87 -2.60 12.30 -35.16
C TYR A 87 -1.20 11.95 -35.68
N PHE A 88 -0.51 11.00 -35.04
CA PHE A 88 0.87 10.67 -35.37
C PHE A 88 1.04 9.31 -36.09
N GLY A 89 0.00 8.47 -36.04
CA GLY A 89 0.00 7.18 -36.71
C GLY A 89 0.51 6.02 -35.84
N HIS A 90 0.48 4.81 -36.44
CA HIS A 90 0.64 3.54 -35.70
C HIS A 90 2.05 3.33 -35.13
N VAL A 91 3.10 3.80 -35.79
CA VAL A 91 4.49 3.61 -35.33
C VAL A 91 4.74 4.42 -34.03
N TYR A 92 4.24 5.65 -33.99
CA TYR A 92 4.33 6.48 -32.78
C TYR A 92 3.48 5.92 -31.63
N LEU A 93 2.30 5.36 -31.96
CA LEU A 93 1.46 4.69 -30.98
C LEU A 93 2.16 3.46 -30.42
N ALA A 94 2.80 2.65 -31.26
CA ALA A 94 3.60 1.50 -30.81
C ALA A 94 4.72 1.97 -29.86
N GLY A 95 5.48 2.98 -30.24
CA GLY A 95 6.52 3.56 -29.39
C GLY A 95 6.00 4.07 -28.04
N TYR A 96 4.84 4.76 -28.04
CA TYR A 96 4.18 5.20 -26.81
C TYR A 96 3.79 4.03 -25.90
N GLN A 97 3.18 2.98 -26.46
CA GLN A 97 2.75 1.81 -25.69
C GLN A 97 3.94 1.01 -25.13
N LEU A 98 5.02 0.86 -25.89
CA LEU A 98 6.25 0.24 -25.41
C LEU A 98 6.88 1.04 -24.26
N ALA A 99 6.93 2.37 -24.38
CA ALA A 99 7.38 3.23 -23.27
C ALA A 99 6.50 3.09 -22.04
N TYR A 100 5.18 3.13 -22.23
CA TYR A 100 4.21 3.00 -21.12
C TYR A 100 4.34 1.66 -20.41
N LEU A 101 4.49 0.55 -21.15
CA LEU A 101 4.75 -0.78 -20.61
C LEU A 101 6.05 -0.82 -19.81
N THR A 102 7.14 -0.28 -20.37
CA THR A 102 8.45 -0.25 -19.71
C THR A 102 8.42 0.58 -18.43
N ILE A 103 7.77 1.75 -18.46
CA ILE A 103 7.60 2.62 -17.29
C ILE A 103 6.84 1.88 -16.19
N ASN A 104 5.73 1.22 -16.52
CA ASN A 104 4.94 0.50 -15.52
C ASN A 104 5.70 -0.70 -14.95
N LEU A 105 6.35 -1.49 -15.81
CA LEU A 105 7.01 -2.73 -15.40
C LEU A 105 8.27 -2.47 -14.56
N PHE A 106 9.13 -1.56 -15.00
CA PHE A 106 10.42 -1.33 -14.32
C PHE A 106 10.36 -0.16 -13.34
N THR A 107 9.88 1.00 -13.76
CA THR A 107 9.99 2.22 -12.95
C THR A 107 8.91 2.29 -11.87
N LEU A 108 7.63 2.17 -12.26
CA LEU A 108 6.52 2.30 -11.31
C LEU A 108 6.40 1.08 -10.40
N SER A 109 6.68 -0.12 -10.87
CA SER A 109 6.68 -1.32 -10.04
C SER A 109 7.74 -1.24 -8.93
N LEU A 110 8.96 -0.81 -9.25
CA LEU A 110 10.01 -0.59 -8.24
C LEU A 110 9.63 0.54 -7.28
N LEU A 111 9.08 1.63 -7.80
CA LEU A 111 8.66 2.77 -6.99
C LEU A 111 7.59 2.35 -5.98
N THR A 112 6.52 1.70 -6.44
CA THR A 112 5.43 1.23 -5.58
C THR A 112 5.90 0.17 -4.58
N GLY A 113 6.81 -0.73 -4.98
CA GLY A 113 7.42 -1.71 -4.09
C GLY A 113 8.19 -1.06 -2.93
N LEU A 114 8.98 -0.02 -3.21
CA LEU A 114 9.72 0.71 -2.19
C LEU A 114 8.80 1.54 -1.27
N PHE A 115 7.74 2.14 -1.83
CA PHE A 115 6.74 2.85 -1.03
C PHE A 115 5.84 1.91 -0.21
N SER A 116 5.74 0.62 -0.55
CA SER A 116 5.00 -0.38 0.23
C SER A 116 5.53 -0.51 1.66
N ALA A 117 6.82 -0.29 1.90
CA ALA A 117 7.37 -0.22 3.25
C ALA A 117 6.78 0.95 4.08
N ALA A 118 6.49 2.08 3.43
CA ALA A 118 5.84 3.20 4.10
C ALA A 118 4.39 2.89 4.48
N ASP A 119 3.68 2.06 3.71
CA ASP A 119 2.29 1.67 4.00
C ASP A 119 2.16 0.88 5.31
N THR A 120 3.22 0.19 5.72
CA THR A 120 3.24 -0.55 6.99
C THR A 120 3.80 0.26 8.15
N LEU A 121 4.82 1.07 7.91
CA LEU A 121 5.52 1.81 8.99
C LEU A 121 4.80 3.11 9.37
N ALA A 122 4.17 3.80 8.41
CA ALA A 122 3.54 5.07 8.68
C ALA A 122 2.29 4.96 9.59
N PRO A 123 1.35 4.01 9.40
CA PRO A 123 0.24 3.81 10.33
C PRO A 123 0.69 3.38 11.72
N GLN A 124 1.74 2.56 11.83
CA GLN A 124 2.30 2.15 13.13
C GLN A 124 2.86 3.36 13.90
N ALA A 125 3.61 4.22 13.22
CA ALA A 125 4.13 5.45 13.81
C ALA A 125 3.01 6.41 14.23
N TYR A 126 1.97 6.52 13.43
CA TYR A 126 0.79 7.33 13.72
C TYR A 126 0.04 6.82 14.97
N GLY A 127 -0.19 5.49 15.06
CA GLY A 127 -0.86 4.85 16.19
C GLY A 127 -0.11 5.01 17.52
N THR A 128 1.21 5.20 17.50
CA THR A 128 2.01 5.52 18.70
C THR A 128 2.06 7.02 19.05
N GLY A 129 1.35 7.87 18.30
CA GLY A 129 1.32 9.33 18.48
C GLY A 129 2.60 10.04 18.02
N ASN A 130 3.50 9.34 17.33
CA ASN A 130 4.76 9.91 16.86
C ASN A 130 4.62 10.46 15.44
N TYR A 131 3.99 11.61 15.29
CA TYR A 131 3.76 12.26 13.98
C TYR A 131 5.04 12.65 13.25
N GLN A 132 6.12 12.94 13.99
CA GLN A 132 7.43 13.19 13.37
C GLN A 132 7.96 11.95 12.65
N ALA A 133 7.78 10.77 13.21
CA ALA A 133 8.21 9.52 12.60
C ALA A 133 7.48 9.25 11.28
N VAL A 134 6.20 9.60 11.17
CA VAL A 134 5.43 9.47 9.91
C VAL A 134 6.07 10.29 8.78
N GLY A 135 6.41 11.56 9.05
CA GLY A 135 7.10 12.41 8.08
C GLY A 135 8.48 11.88 7.69
N VAL A 136 9.25 11.38 8.67
CA VAL A 136 10.58 10.78 8.42
C VAL A 136 10.47 9.53 7.57
N VAL A 137 9.49 8.66 7.79
CA VAL A 137 9.24 7.46 6.98
C VAL A 137 8.92 7.85 5.54
N ALA A 138 8.01 8.81 5.32
CA ALA A 138 7.66 9.29 3.98
C ALA A 138 8.88 9.87 3.25
N LEU A 139 9.70 10.69 3.94
CA LEU A 139 10.91 11.28 3.35
C LEU A 139 11.96 10.23 3.03
N ARG A 140 12.20 9.26 3.92
CA ARG A 140 13.13 8.15 3.69
C ARG A 140 12.70 7.29 2.50
N SER A 141 11.41 7.01 2.37
CA SER A 141 10.87 6.27 1.22
C SER A 141 11.06 7.04 -0.08
N LEU A 142 10.84 8.36 -0.07
CA LEU A 142 11.08 9.22 -1.23
C LEU A 142 12.55 9.23 -1.65
N VAL A 143 13.45 9.55 -0.71
CA VAL A 143 14.89 9.66 -1.00
C VAL A 143 15.44 8.29 -1.41
N GLY A 144 15.10 7.23 -0.69
CA GLY A 144 15.55 5.87 -1.00
C GLY A 144 15.05 5.38 -2.35
N SER A 145 13.80 5.64 -2.69
CA SER A 145 13.23 5.25 -3.99
C SER A 145 13.90 6.02 -5.14
N LEU A 146 14.05 7.32 -5.02
CA LEU A 146 14.71 8.13 -6.05
C LEU A 146 16.19 7.77 -6.21
N ALA A 147 16.92 7.55 -5.11
CA ALA A 147 18.33 7.15 -5.14
C ALA A 147 18.56 5.82 -5.85
N LEU A 148 17.58 4.89 -5.80
CA LEU A 148 17.68 3.61 -6.50
C LEU A 148 17.15 3.69 -7.93
N ILE A 149 16.00 4.33 -8.14
CA ILE A 149 15.30 4.31 -9.43
C ILE A 149 15.93 5.25 -10.45
N LEU A 150 16.45 6.41 -10.04
CA LEU A 150 17.09 7.34 -10.97
C LEU A 150 18.31 6.73 -11.69
N PRO A 151 19.30 6.15 -11.00
CA PRO A 151 20.44 5.54 -11.70
C PRO A 151 20.01 4.31 -12.53
N ALA A 152 19.10 3.48 -12.01
CA ALA A 152 18.57 2.34 -12.75
C ALA A 152 17.80 2.78 -14.01
N GLY A 153 16.99 3.82 -13.90
CA GLY A 153 16.25 4.41 -15.01
C GLY A 153 17.16 5.06 -16.07
N CYS A 154 18.22 5.75 -15.61
CA CYS A 154 19.23 6.29 -16.52
C CYS A 154 19.93 5.18 -17.31
N LEU A 155 20.35 4.11 -16.63
CA LEU A 155 20.92 2.94 -17.28
C LEU A 155 19.95 2.33 -18.29
N LEU A 156 18.71 2.10 -17.90
CA LEU A 156 17.68 1.56 -18.79
C LEU A 156 17.44 2.48 -20.00
N SER A 157 17.45 3.80 -19.81
CA SER A 157 17.24 4.76 -20.91
C SER A 157 18.35 4.72 -21.99
N VAL A 158 19.55 4.26 -21.64
CA VAL A 158 20.66 4.12 -22.57
C VAL A 158 20.49 2.85 -23.41
N TYR A 159 20.15 1.74 -22.77
CA TYR A 159 20.06 0.43 -23.42
C TYR A 159 18.66 0.08 -23.95
N MET A 160 17.65 0.89 -23.69
CA MET A 160 16.25 0.57 -23.99
C MET A 160 16.02 0.29 -25.47
N THR A 161 16.60 1.07 -26.37
CA THR A 161 16.45 0.87 -27.82
C THR A 161 17.01 -0.49 -28.24
N ASP A 162 18.22 -0.84 -27.76
CA ASP A 162 18.89 -2.09 -28.10
C ASP A 162 18.11 -3.29 -27.54
N VAL A 163 17.64 -3.20 -26.32
CA VAL A 163 16.83 -4.24 -25.67
C VAL A 163 15.52 -4.47 -26.43
N LEU A 164 14.79 -3.41 -26.75
CA LEU A 164 13.52 -3.53 -27.49
C LEU A 164 13.73 -4.10 -28.89
N THR A 165 14.78 -3.66 -29.58
CA THR A 165 15.12 -4.18 -30.90
C THR A 165 15.54 -5.67 -30.85
N ALA A 166 16.29 -6.06 -29.83
CA ALA A 166 16.64 -7.45 -29.57
C ALA A 166 15.44 -8.35 -29.26
N LEU A 167 14.37 -7.78 -28.69
CA LEU A 167 13.08 -8.46 -28.47
C LEU A 167 12.23 -8.58 -29.74
N GLY A 168 12.69 -8.00 -30.87
CA GLY A 168 12.01 -8.09 -32.15
C GLY A 168 11.06 -6.93 -32.47
N GLU A 169 11.13 -5.85 -31.72
CA GLU A 169 10.32 -4.65 -31.98
C GLU A 169 10.94 -3.80 -33.11
N ASP A 170 10.07 -3.03 -33.78
CA ASP A 170 10.53 -2.13 -34.86
C ASP A 170 11.53 -1.09 -34.28
N PRO A 171 12.73 -0.94 -34.88
CA PRO A 171 13.75 0.01 -34.44
C PRO A 171 13.24 1.46 -34.31
N LEU A 172 12.34 1.87 -35.23
CA LEU A 172 11.70 3.18 -35.16
C LEU A 172 10.81 3.33 -33.94
N ALA A 173 9.94 2.34 -33.69
CA ALA A 173 9.08 2.33 -32.51
C ALA A 173 9.91 2.29 -31.20
N ALA A 174 10.98 1.50 -31.16
CA ALA A 174 11.92 1.42 -30.05
C ALA A 174 12.62 2.77 -29.75
N SER A 175 13.02 3.49 -30.82
CA SER A 175 13.62 4.83 -30.65
C SER A 175 12.65 5.85 -30.07
N TYR A 176 11.39 5.86 -30.52
CA TYR A 176 10.35 6.72 -29.94
C TYR A 176 10.02 6.33 -28.50
N ALA A 177 9.94 5.03 -28.21
CA ALA A 177 9.76 4.55 -26.85
C ALA A 177 10.85 5.06 -25.91
N THR A 178 12.11 5.05 -26.33
CA THR A 178 13.24 5.57 -25.57
C THR A 178 13.13 7.08 -25.33
N GLN A 179 12.67 7.85 -26.30
CA GLN A 179 12.46 9.30 -26.13
C GLN A 179 11.35 9.59 -25.11
N TRP A 180 10.23 8.86 -25.18
CA TRP A 180 9.15 8.95 -24.20
C TRP A 180 9.62 8.59 -22.80
N TYR A 181 10.39 7.52 -22.69
CA TYR A 181 10.95 7.08 -21.40
C TYR A 181 11.88 8.13 -20.78
N ARG A 182 12.77 8.74 -21.59
CA ARG A 182 13.66 9.83 -21.13
C ARG A 182 12.89 11.04 -20.64
N THR A 183 11.82 11.41 -21.33
CA THR A 183 10.95 12.51 -20.89
C THR A 183 10.28 12.19 -19.56
N PHE A 184 9.80 10.96 -19.38
CA PHE A 184 9.22 10.51 -18.13
C PHE A 184 10.24 10.51 -16.99
N LEU A 185 11.49 10.18 -17.26
CA LEU A 185 12.57 10.17 -16.26
C LEU A 185 12.77 11.55 -15.61
N VAL A 186 12.60 12.63 -16.38
CA VAL A 186 12.64 14.00 -15.85
C VAL A 186 11.44 14.29 -14.95
N ALA A 187 10.28 13.70 -15.24
CA ALA A 187 9.07 13.84 -14.44
C ALA A 187 9.06 12.97 -13.17
N LEU A 188 9.94 11.95 -13.12
CA LEU A 188 9.97 10.95 -12.05
C LEU A 188 10.15 11.53 -10.63
N PRO A 189 11.03 12.51 -10.37
CA PRO A 189 11.16 13.12 -9.05
C PRO A 189 9.87 13.77 -8.56
N PHE A 190 9.14 14.43 -9.47
CA PHE A 190 7.85 15.06 -9.15
C PHE A 190 6.77 14.02 -8.86
N TYR A 191 6.77 12.92 -9.62
CA TYR A 191 5.88 11.80 -9.37
C TYR A 191 6.18 11.11 -8.04
N GLY A 192 7.46 10.92 -7.70
CA GLY A 192 7.88 10.41 -6.39
C GLY A 192 7.44 11.32 -5.23
N LEU A 193 7.58 12.64 -5.40
CA LEU A 193 7.11 13.61 -4.41
C LEU A 193 5.59 13.54 -4.24
N TYR A 194 4.85 13.47 -5.35
CA TYR A 194 3.40 13.26 -5.32
C TYR A 194 3.02 12.00 -4.52
N MET A 195 3.68 10.86 -4.78
CA MET A 195 3.44 9.60 -4.07
C MET A 195 3.75 9.72 -2.56
N ALA A 196 4.85 10.38 -2.20
CA ALA A 196 5.20 10.61 -0.79
C ALA A 196 4.16 11.47 -0.07
N LEU A 197 3.71 12.56 -0.69
CA LEU A 197 2.66 13.41 -0.15
C LEU A 197 1.32 12.70 -0.04
N TRP A 198 0.96 11.93 -1.07
CA TRP A 198 -0.25 11.11 -1.05
C TRP A 198 -0.26 10.14 0.13
N LYS A 199 0.85 9.40 0.33
CA LYS A 199 0.99 8.45 1.44
C LYS A 199 0.96 9.15 2.81
N PHE A 200 1.64 10.29 2.93
CA PHE A 200 1.62 11.07 4.18
C PHE A 200 0.20 11.56 4.52
N LEU A 201 -0.51 12.12 3.54
CA LEU A 201 -1.86 12.63 3.74
C LEU A 201 -2.86 11.51 4.03
N SER A 202 -2.77 10.35 3.38
CA SER A 202 -3.70 9.24 3.62
C SER A 202 -3.63 8.71 5.05
N VAL A 203 -2.45 8.71 5.68
CA VAL A 203 -2.28 8.30 7.09
C VAL A 203 -2.73 9.38 8.06
N SER A 204 -2.68 10.68 7.67
CA SER A 204 -3.02 11.80 8.56
C SER A 204 -4.51 12.13 8.61
N VAL A 205 -5.32 11.59 7.68
CA VAL A 205 -6.75 11.86 7.55
C VAL A 205 -7.62 10.79 8.21
N GLU A 206 -7.07 9.60 8.50
CA GLU A 206 -7.71 8.56 9.32
C GLU A 206 -7.56 8.84 10.83
#